data_f4f75956229efc1397a595b14b708c76
#
_entry.id   f4f75956229efc1397a595b14b708c76
#
_cell.length_a   1.000
_cell.length_b   1.000
_cell.length_c   1.000
_cell.angle_alpha   90.00
_cell.angle_beta   90.00
_cell.angle_gamma   90.00
#
_symmetry.space_group_name_H-M   'P 1'
#
loop_
_entity.id
_entity.type
_entity.pdbx_description
1 polymer ?
#
loop_
_entity_poly.entity_id
_entity_poly.type
_entity_poly.pdbx_seq_one_letter_code
_entity_poly.pdbx_strand_id
1 'polypeptide(L)'
;MSEIYRMRFTESDKEKKTKMWQVLVRHYLQQFVKKDFVVLDLGAGHCEFINDIICGKKYAVDVNPGVKDYAGAGVEALISESTEISVIPDNSIDLVFSSNFFEHLPDRETALKTLQEVRRILKFQGSIVLISPNIACVRWEFWNFFDHTLPFSHQGFCEALAVSGFEIKKVVPRFLPYTTKTRLPQSSRLLRFYLKFPLCWRLFGKQMLIVAEKR
;
A
#
# COMPACT_ATOMS: atom_id res chain seq x y z
N MET A 1 -2.98 11.39 14.44
CA MET A 1 -3.36 10.22 13.60
C MET A 1 -3.59 8.94 14.40
N SER A 2 -2.77 8.58 15.41
CA SER A 2 -2.95 7.37 16.22
C SER A 2 -4.32 7.27 16.93
N GLU A 3 -4.88 8.38 17.38
CA GLU A 3 -6.18 8.42 18.07
C GLU A 3 -7.36 8.10 17.15
N ILE A 4 -7.38 8.68 15.95
CA ILE A 4 -8.41 8.40 14.92
C ILE A 4 -8.42 6.91 14.58
N TYR A 5 -7.25 6.30 14.46
CA TYR A 5 -7.14 4.88 14.14
C TYR A 5 -7.64 3.98 15.28
N ARG A 6 -7.33 4.32 16.54
CA ARG A 6 -7.85 3.61 17.73
C ARG A 6 -9.38 3.66 17.83
N MET A 7 -9.98 4.80 17.45
CA MET A 7 -11.43 4.95 17.45
C MET A 7 -12.14 4.14 16.36
N ARG A 8 -11.45 3.83 15.25
CA ARG A 8 -12.03 3.13 14.09
C ARG A 8 -12.11 1.62 14.23
N PHE A 9 -11.19 0.99 14.97
CA PHE A 9 -11.04 -0.45 14.99
C PHE A 9 -11.03 -1.01 16.41
N THR A 10 -11.94 -1.96 16.67
CA THR A 10 -11.90 -2.80 17.87
C THR A 10 -10.78 -3.83 17.75
N GLU A 11 -10.38 -4.48 18.86
CA GLU A 11 -9.37 -5.56 18.82
C GLU A 11 -9.82 -6.73 17.91
N SER A 12 -11.11 -7.08 17.93
CA SER A 12 -11.68 -8.09 17.02
C SER A 12 -11.56 -7.70 15.55
N ASP A 13 -11.69 -6.39 15.24
CA ASP A 13 -11.52 -5.90 13.86
C ASP A 13 -10.04 -5.98 13.42
N LYS A 14 -9.10 -5.73 14.33
CA LYS A 14 -7.66 -5.83 14.07
C LYS A 14 -7.26 -7.26 13.74
N GLU A 15 -7.68 -8.25 14.54
CA GLU A 15 -7.39 -9.66 14.25
C GLU A 15 -7.94 -10.12 12.91
N LYS A 16 -9.18 -9.73 12.59
CA LYS A 16 -9.79 -10.04 11.28
C LYS A 16 -9.01 -9.40 10.15
N LYS A 17 -8.63 -8.12 10.29
CA LYS A 17 -7.83 -7.38 9.32
C LYS A 17 -6.49 -8.08 9.09
N THR A 18 -5.78 -8.46 10.15
CA THR A 18 -4.50 -9.19 10.05
C THR A 18 -4.66 -10.49 9.26
N LYS A 19 -5.67 -11.32 9.57
CA LYS A 19 -5.94 -12.57 8.83
C LYS A 19 -6.26 -12.32 7.35
N MET A 20 -6.96 -11.23 7.04
CA MET A 20 -7.26 -10.85 5.66
C MET A 20 -5.99 -10.42 4.92
N TRP A 21 -5.11 -9.64 5.56
CA TRP A 21 -3.83 -9.26 5.00
C TRP A 21 -2.92 -10.46 4.74
N GLN A 22 -2.85 -11.41 5.65
CA GLN A 22 -2.11 -12.66 5.46
C GLN A 22 -2.56 -13.40 4.20
N VAL A 23 -3.88 -13.47 3.97
CA VAL A 23 -4.43 -14.08 2.75
C VAL A 23 -4.05 -13.26 1.51
N LEU A 24 -4.18 -11.94 1.55
CA LEU A 24 -3.87 -11.05 0.44
C LEU A 24 -2.38 -11.14 0.06
N VAL A 25 -1.49 -11.07 1.05
CA VAL A 25 -0.04 -11.18 0.84
C VAL A 25 0.30 -12.53 0.22
N ARG A 26 -0.06 -13.63 0.88
CA ARG A 26 0.33 -14.99 0.46
C ARG A 26 -0.26 -15.42 -0.87
N HIS A 27 -1.48 -15.00 -1.19
CA HIS A 27 -2.21 -15.49 -2.36
C HIS A 27 -2.22 -14.52 -3.54
N TYR A 28 -1.76 -13.27 -3.33
CA TYR A 28 -1.75 -12.30 -4.42
C TYR A 28 -0.48 -11.42 -4.44
N LEU A 29 -0.10 -10.77 -3.35
CA LEU A 29 1.00 -9.80 -3.38
C LEU A 29 2.38 -10.46 -3.51
N GLN A 30 2.55 -11.68 -3.00
CA GLN A 30 3.83 -12.42 -3.10
C GLN A 30 4.30 -12.63 -4.55
N GLN A 31 3.42 -12.61 -5.54
CA GLN A 31 3.81 -12.75 -6.96
C GLN A 31 4.71 -11.61 -7.46
N PHE A 32 4.68 -10.46 -6.80
CA PHE A 32 5.49 -9.28 -7.15
C PHE A 32 6.85 -9.29 -6.45
N VAL A 33 7.08 -10.17 -5.48
CA VAL A 33 8.26 -10.16 -4.62
C VAL A 33 9.03 -11.48 -4.75
N LYS A 34 10.33 -11.40 -5.08
CA LYS A 34 11.22 -12.56 -5.05
C LYS A 34 11.84 -12.73 -3.67
N LYS A 35 12.34 -13.94 -3.38
CA LYS A 35 12.90 -14.29 -2.06
C LYS A 35 14.16 -13.53 -1.68
N ASP A 36 14.90 -13.06 -2.66
CA ASP A 36 16.16 -12.30 -2.52
C ASP A 36 15.98 -10.78 -2.54
N PHE A 37 14.74 -10.30 -2.76
CA PHE A 37 14.47 -8.87 -2.85
C PHE A 37 14.66 -8.15 -1.51
N VAL A 38 15.11 -6.90 -1.62
CA VAL A 38 15.02 -5.90 -0.56
C VAL A 38 13.71 -5.13 -0.75
N VAL A 39 12.80 -5.24 0.22
CA VAL A 39 11.44 -4.69 0.15
C VAL A 39 11.24 -3.60 1.19
N LEU A 40 10.61 -2.50 0.78
CA LEU A 40 10.22 -1.40 1.66
C LEU A 40 8.70 -1.22 1.62
N ASP A 41 8.07 -1.18 2.80
CA ASP A 41 6.66 -0.85 3.01
C ASP A 41 6.57 0.64 3.41
N LEU A 42 6.00 1.46 2.52
CA LEU A 42 5.89 2.91 2.69
C LEU A 42 4.51 3.29 3.23
N GLY A 43 4.48 3.98 4.37
CA GLY A 43 3.27 4.17 5.16
C GLY A 43 2.83 2.85 5.78
N ALA A 44 3.79 2.13 6.40
CA ALA A 44 3.61 0.74 6.83
C ALA A 44 2.56 0.56 7.94
N GLY A 45 2.23 1.61 8.69
CA GLY A 45 1.21 1.57 9.73
C GLY A 45 1.41 0.42 10.73
N HIS A 46 0.56 -0.59 10.65
CA HIS A 46 0.65 -1.80 11.48
C HIS A 46 1.48 -2.93 10.87
N CYS A 47 2.26 -2.66 9.83
CA CYS A 47 3.19 -3.60 9.20
C CYS A 47 2.54 -4.89 8.65
N GLU A 48 1.24 -4.87 8.30
CA GLU A 48 0.52 -6.08 7.89
C GLU A 48 1.11 -6.70 6.62
N PHE A 49 1.56 -5.88 5.66
CA PHE A 49 2.21 -6.39 4.45
C PHE A 49 3.62 -6.91 4.73
N ILE A 50 4.47 -6.06 5.34
CA ILE A 50 5.89 -6.34 5.44
C ILE A 50 6.20 -7.51 6.39
N ASN A 51 5.36 -7.73 7.40
CA ASN A 51 5.51 -8.86 8.31
C ASN A 51 5.30 -10.20 7.61
N ASP A 52 4.34 -10.29 6.69
CA ASP A 52 3.92 -11.55 6.06
C ASP A 52 4.61 -11.84 4.72
N ILE A 53 5.21 -10.83 4.05
CA ILE A 53 5.88 -11.03 2.76
C ILE A 53 7.17 -11.82 2.93
N ILE A 54 7.48 -12.71 1.99
CA ILE A 54 8.73 -13.51 1.99
C ILE A 54 9.72 -12.83 1.04
N CYS A 55 10.80 -12.28 1.61
CA CYS A 55 11.87 -11.61 0.87
C CYS A 55 13.19 -11.65 1.64
N GLY A 56 14.26 -11.11 1.08
CA GLY A 56 15.61 -11.13 1.65
C GLY A 56 15.80 -10.11 2.77
N LYS A 57 15.40 -8.85 2.55
CA LYS A 57 15.47 -7.78 3.57
C LYS A 57 14.18 -6.96 3.58
N LYS A 58 13.81 -6.50 4.77
CA LYS A 58 12.53 -5.83 5.03
C LYS A 58 12.73 -4.49 5.71
N TYR A 59 12.14 -3.44 5.13
CA TYR A 59 12.03 -2.12 5.73
C TYR A 59 10.56 -1.72 5.89
N ALA A 60 10.22 -1.13 7.03
CA ALA A 60 8.94 -0.50 7.27
C ALA A 60 9.16 0.99 7.56
N VAL A 61 8.57 1.87 6.74
CA VAL A 61 8.71 3.33 6.90
C VAL A 61 7.35 3.93 7.25
N ASP A 62 7.31 4.69 8.33
CA ASP A 62 6.12 5.45 8.74
C ASP A 62 6.55 6.68 9.56
N VAL A 63 5.76 7.75 9.53
CA VAL A 63 5.97 8.92 10.41
C VAL A 63 5.52 8.63 11.85
N ASN A 64 4.66 7.63 12.04
CA ASN A 64 4.17 7.24 13.35
C ASN A 64 5.19 6.34 14.05
N PRO A 65 5.72 6.74 15.23
CA PRO A 65 6.66 5.93 16.01
C PRO A 65 6.15 4.54 16.36
N GLY A 66 4.83 4.35 16.43
CA GLY A 66 4.19 3.05 16.67
C GLY A 66 4.54 1.97 15.63
N VAL A 67 5.08 2.33 14.48
CA VAL A 67 5.56 1.35 13.48
C VAL A 67 6.57 0.37 14.08
N LYS A 68 7.38 0.81 15.06
CA LYS A 68 8.36 -0.05 15.75
C LYS A 68 7.70 -1.15 16.59
N ASP A 69 6.52 -0.87 17.13
CA ASP A 69 5.79 -1.82 17.97
C ASP A 69 5.11 -2.92 17.15
N TYR A 70 4.82 -2.61 15.87
CA TYR A 70 4.16 -3.53 14.94
C TYR A 70 5.13 -4.28 14.01
N ALA A 71 6.36 -3.81 13.88
CA ALA A 71 7.37 -4.46 13.07
C ALA A 71 7.77 -5.81 13.69
N GLY A 72 7.57 -6.88 12.92
CA GLY A 72 7.93 -8.23 13.31
C GLY A 72 9.43 -8.50 13.25
N ALA A 73 9.85 -9.66 13.71
CA ALA A 73 11.25 -10.07 13.67
C ALA A 73 11.80 -10.00 12.23
N GLY A 74 12.97 -9.37 12.08
CA GLY A 74 13.64 -9.20 10.77
C GLY A 74 13.12 -8.03 9.93
N VAL A 75 12.20 -7.20 10.44
CA VAL A 75 11.77 -5.95 9.83
C VAL A 75 12.51 -4.79 10.49
N GLU A 76 13.21 -4.00 9.68
CA GLU A 76 13.86 -2.75 10.12
C GLU A 76 12.86 -1.60 10.00
N ALA A 77 12.37 -1.12 11.16
CA ALA A 77 11.38 -0.05 11.23
C ALA A 77 12.07 1.32 11.32
N LEU A 78 11.75 2.20 10.38
CA LEU A 78 12.29 3.54 10.23
C LEU A 78 11.18 4.57 10.44
N ILE A 79 11.42 5.52 11.34
CA ILE A 79 10.54 6.70 11.51
C ILE A 79 11.07 7.78 10.59
N SER A 80 10.36 8.07 9.51
CA SER A 80 10.78 9.03 8.50
C SER A 80 9.60 9.60 7.73
N GLU A 81 9.75 10.82 7.24
CA GLU A 81 8.87 11.38 6.22
C GLU A 81 9.04 10.62 4.90
N SER A 82 7.95 10.50 4.14
CA SER A 82 7.98 9.78 2.86
C SER A 82 8.73 10.53 1.76
N THR A 83 8.94 11.81 1.95
CA THR A 83 9.64 12.70 1.01
C THR A 83 11.15 12.69 1.18
N GLU A 84 11.67 12.11 2.27
CA GLU A 84 13.10 12.03 2.57
C GLU A 84 13.39 10.82 3.49
N ILE A 85 13.82 9.72 2.90
CA ILE A 85 14.19 8.49 3.62
C ILE A 85 15.72 8.36 3.59
N SER A 86 16.41 9.34 4.17
CA SER A 86 17.87 9.53 4.07
C SER A 86 18.71 8.32 4.51
N VAL A 87 18.17 7.46 5.39
CA VAL A 87 18.82 6.21 5.84
C VAL A 87 18.90 5.15 4.73
N ILE A 88 18.01 5.21 3.74
CA ILE A 88 17.99 4.27 2.62
C ILE A 88 18.84 4.80 1.47
N PRO A 89 19.91 4.08 1.05
CA PRO A 89 20.75 4.50 -0.05
C PRO A 89 20.02 4.53 -1.40
N ASP A 90 20.54 5.31 -2.34
CA ASP A 90 20.09 5.29 -3.73
C ASP A 90 20.21 3.90 -4.33
N ASN A 91 19.26 3.52 -5.18
CA ASN A 91 19.30 2.28 -5.96
C ASN A 91 19.53 1.01 -5.10
N SER A 92 18.92 0.94 -3.90
CA SER A 92 19.14 -0.16 -2.96
C SER A 92 17.91 -1.06 -2.77
N ILE A 93 16.71 -0.60 -3.13
CA ILE A 93 15.43 -1.29 -2.93
C ILE A 93 14.98 -1.95 -4.24
N ASP A 94 14.56 -3.21 -4.18
CA ASP A 94 14.01 -3.94 -5.33
C ASP A 94 12.53 -3.65 -5.53
N LEU A 95 11.79 -3.51 -4.42
CA LEU A 95 10.35 -3.21 -4.47
C LEU A 95 9.93 -2.32 -3.31
N VAL A 96 9.19 -1.25 -3.65
CA VAL A 96 8.43 -0.46 -2.69
C VAL A 96 6.97 -0.86 -2.77
N PHE A 97 6.37 -1.20 -1.65
CA PHE A 97 4.93 -1.39 -1.49
C PHE A 97 4.34 -0.20 -0.74
N SER A 98 3.13 0.22 -1.11
CA SER A 98 2.37 1.21 -0.34
C SER A 98 0.88 0.95 -0.47
N SER A 99 0.17 1.00 0.65
CA SER A 99 -1.27 0.76 0.67
C SER A 99 -1.99 1.73 1.58
N ASN A 100 -3.00 2.39 1.03
CA ASN A 100 -3.84 3.36 1.76
C ASN A 100 -2.99 4.41 2.51
N PHE A 101 -2.06 5.00 1.79
CA PHE A 101 -1.11 5.98 2.30
C PHE A 101 -1.22 7.33 1.57
N PHE A 102 -1.21 7.33 0.23
CA PHE A 102 -1.17 8.55 -0.57
C PHE A 102 -2.40 9.46 -0.39
N GLU A 103 -3.55 8.89 -0.04
CA GLU A 103 -4.76 9.64 0.28
C GLU A 103 -4.65 10.51 1.55
N HIS A 104 -3.66 10.25 2.39
CA HIS A 104 -3.38 11.00 3.63
C HIS A 104 -2.34 12.11 3.45
N LEU A 105 -1.69 12.20 2.29
CA LEU A 105 -0.73 13.25 2.00
C LEU A 105 -1.43 14.60 1.88
N PRO A 106 -0.81 15.71 2.34
CA PRO A 106 -1.48 17.01 2.41
C PRO A 106 -1.84 17.57 1.03
N ASP A 107 -1.00 17.30 0.03
CA ASP A 107 -1.13 17.89 -1.31
C ASP A 107 -0.40 17.08 -2.39
N ARG A 108 -0.60 17.50 -3.65
CA ARG A 108 0.01 16.87 -4.82
C ARG A 108 1.52 17.06 -4.90
N GLU A 109 2.03 18.16 -4.39
CA GLU A 109 3.48 18.43 -4.38
C GLU A 109 4.18 17.41 -3.48
N THR A 110 3.65 17.19 -2.28
CA THR A 110 4.15 16.16 -1.35
C THR A 110 4.07 14.76 -1.97
N ALA A 111 2.98 14.45 -2.69
CA ALA A 111 2.86 13.17 -3.37
C ALA A 111 3.93 13.00 -4.47
N LEU A 112 4.22 14.03 -5.26
CA LEU A 112 5.27 13.99 -6.27
C LEU A 112 6.66 13.87 -5.64
N LYS A 113 6.96 14.60 -4.57
CA LYS A 113 8.22 14.47 -3.80
C LYS A 113 8.39 13.04 -3.26
N THR A 114 7.32 12.47 -2.71
CA THR A 114 7.31 11.08 -2.26
C THR A 114 7.63 10.11 -3.40
N LEU A 115 7.01 10.26 -4.57
CA LEU A 115 7.31 9.43 -5.73
C LEU A 115 8.73 9.60 -6.25
N GLN A 116 9.30 10.82 -6.18
CA GLN A 116 10.69 11.09 -6.52
C GLN A 116 11.65 10.40 -5.54
N GLU A 117 11.33 10.42 -4.24
CA GLU A 117 12.09 9.73 -3.21
C GLU A 117 12.02 8.21 -3.40
N VAL A 118 10.83 7.66 -3.66
CA VAL A 118 10.68 6.25 -4.02
C VAL A 118 11.52 5.89 -5.25
N ARG A 119 11.53 6.76 -6.27
CA ARG A 119 12.36 6.57 -7.45
C ARG A 119 13.86 6.60 -7.12
N ARG A 120 14.30 7.48 -6.23
CA ARG A 120 15.70 7.56 -5.79
C ARG A 120 16.18 6.25 -5.19
N ILE A 121 15.41 5.71 -4.22
CA ILE A 121 15.80 4.49 -3.49
C ILE A 121 15.65 3.20 -4.29
N LEU A 122 14.73 3.14 -5.26
CA LEU A 122 14.55 1.97 -6.11
C LEU A 122 15.76 1.74 -7.01
N LYS A 123 16.16 0.49 -7.16
CA LYS A 123 17.10 0.04 -8.19
C LYS A 123 16.56 0.33 -9.58
N PHE A 124 17.43 0.34 -10.59
CA PHE A 124 16.99 0.31 -11.99
C PHE A 124 16.12 -0.93 -12.22
N GLN A 125 14.97 -0.76 -12.87
CA GLN A 125 13.91 -1.78 -13.01
C GLN A 125 13.29 -2.25 -11.67
N GLY A 126 13.60 -1.61 -10.57
CA GLY A 126 12.87 -1.79 -9.31
C GLY A 126 11.44 -1.29 -9.43
N SER A 127 10.53 -1.91 -8.69
CA SER A 127 9.10 -1.68 -8.86
C SER A 127 8.45 -1.00 -7.66
N ILE A 128 7.42 -0.21 -7.92
CA ILE A 128 6.46 0.22 -6.91
C ILE A 128 5.12 -0.50 -7.12
N VAL A 129 4.55 -1.04 -6.04
CA VAL A 129 3.22 -1.65 -6.02
C VAL A 129 2.33 -0.83 -5.09
N LEU A 130 1.27 -0.26 -5.64
CA LEU A 130 0.36 0.64 -4.94
C LEU A 130 -1.05 0.06 -4.83
N ILE A 131 -1.65 0.16 -3.65
CA ILE A 131 -3.09 -0.04 -3.43
C ILE A 131 -3.62 1.25 -2.80
N SER A 132 -4.64 1.87 -3.41
CA SER A 132 -5.22 3.13 -2.91
C SER A 132 -6.69 3.23 -3.30
N PRO A 133 -7.53 3.99 -2.55
CA PRO A 133 -8.88 4.30 -2.95
C PRO A 133 -8.91 4.95 -4.34
N ASN A 134 -9.72 4.40 -5.24
CA ASN A 134 -9.93 5.01 -6.55
C ASN A 134 -11.14 5.94 -6.49
N ILE A 135 -10.92 7.27 -6.49
CA ILE A 135 -12.01 8.25 -6.38
C ILE A 135 -13.09 8.06 -7.44
N ALA A 136 -12.72 7.58 -8.64
CA ALA A 136 -13.68 7.25 -9.70
C ALA A 136 -14.64 6.12 -9.31
N CYS A 137 -14.28 5.30 -8.32
CA CYS A 137 -15.07 4.16 -7.84
C CYS A 137 -15.68 4.39 -6.45
N VAL A 138 -14.92 4.98 -5.52
CA VAL A 138 -15.39 5.26 -4.14
C VAL A 138 -16.28 6.51 -4.12
N ARG A 139 -16.05 7.47 -5.02
CA ARG A 139 -16.83 8.70 -5.13
C ARG A 139 -16.88 9.45 -3.79
N TRP A 140 -18.08 9.87 -3.35
CA TRP A 140 -18.31 10.60 -2.12
C TRP A 140 -17.92 9.80 -0.86
N GLU A 141 -17.88 8.47 -0.89
CA GLU A 141 -17.48 7.64 0.25
C GLU A 141 -16.02 7.91 0.68
N PHE A 142 -15.19 8.48 -0.19
CA PHE A 142 -13.83 8.93 0.12
C PHE A 142 -13.79 9.90 1.31
N TRP A 143 -14.74 10.81 1.35
CA TRP A 143 -14.85 11.88 2.36
C TRP A 143 -15.48 11.43 3.68
N ASN A 144 -15.85 10.16 3.82
CA ASN A 144 -16.28 9.58 5.08
C ASN A 144 -15.13 9.39 6.08
N PHE A 145 -13.90 9.62 5.64
CA PHE A 145 -12.70 9.53 6.46
C PHE A 145 -12.09 10.92 6.62
N PHE A 146 -12.02 11.39 7.85
CA PHE A 146 -11.58 12.75 8.19
C PHE A 146 -10.14 13.04 7.76
N ASP A 147 -9.28 12.03 7.76
CA ASP A 147 -7.86 12.09 7.42
C ASP A 147 -7.55 11.84 5.93
N HIS A 148 -8.57 11.72 5.09
CA HIS A 148 -8.41 11.68 3.65
C HIS A 148 -8.38 13.09 3.08
N THR A 149 -7.27 13.47 2.51
CA THR A 149 -7.01 14.83 1.98
C THR A 149 -6.82 14.84 0.47
N LEU A 150 -6.17 13.80 -0.10
CA LEU A 150 -5.72 13.79 -1.49
C LEU A 150 -6.36 12.65 -2.30
N PRO A 151 -7.46 12.91 -3.03
CA PRO A 151 -8.10 11.90 -3.86
C PRO A 151 -7.35 11.65 -5.16
N PHE A 152 -7.13 10.38 -5.50
CA PHE A 152 -6.60 9.95 -6.80
C PHE A 152 -7.60 9.09 -7.56
N SER A 153 -7.77 9.35 -8.86
CA SER A 153 -8.24 8.34 -9.79
C SER A 153 -7.07 7.46 -10.24
N HIS A 154 -7.35 6.25 -10.74
CA HIS A 154 -6.29 5.42 -11.31
C HIS A 154 -5.56 6.08 -12.47
N GLN A 155 -6.26 6.90 -13.28
CA GLN A 155 -5.67 7.67 -14.37
C GLN A 155 -4.73 8.77 -13.85
N GLY A 156 -5.20 9.59 -12.90
CA GLY A 156 -4.38 10.65 -12.31
C GLY A 156 -3.17 10.11 -11.53
N PHE A 157 -3.30 8.92 -10.92
CA PHE A 157 -2.15 8.29 -10.25
C PHE A 157 -1.14 7.75 -11.27
N CYS A 158 -1.59 7.16 -12.39
CA CYS A 158 -0.70 6.76 -13.48
C CYS A 158 0.04 7.95 -14.08
N GLU A 159 -0.63 9.11 -14.24
CA GLU A 159 0.00 10.34 -14.69
C GLU A 159 1.08 10.82 -13.70
N ALA A 160 0.78 10.84 -12.39
CA ALA A 160 1.75 11.20 -11.36
C ALA A 160 2.98 10.28 -11.37
N LEU A 161 2.79 8.97 -11.53
CA LEU A 161 3.88 8.01 -11.68
C LEU A 161 4.70 8.27 -12.94
N ALA A 162 4.06 8.51 -14.08
CA ALA A 162 4.73 8.74 -15.36
C ALA A 162 5.59 10.01 -15.31
N VAL A 163 5.08 11.13 -14.77
CA VAL A 163 5.84 12.37 -14.63
C VAL A 163 6.98 12.25 -13.62
N SER A 164 6.87 11.30 -12.66
CA SER A 164 7.92 10.97 -11.72
C SER A 164 8.96 9.97 -12.27
N GLY A 165 8.87 9.58 -13.57
CA GLY A 165 9.86 8.74 -14.24
C GLY A 165 9.64 7.23 -14.07
N PHE A 166 8.39 6.81 -13.84
CA PHE A 166 8.00 5.40 -13.81
C PHE A 166 7.35 4.96 -15.13
N GLU A 167 7.49 3.69 -15.45
CA GLU A 167 6.76 3.00 -16.50
C GLU A 167 5.63 2.16 -15.89
N ILE A 168 4.40 2.39 -16.33
CA ILE A 168 3.24 1.63 -15.84
C ILE A 168 3.24 0.21 -16.42
N LYS A 169 3.31 -0.81 -15.58
CA LYS A 169 3.29 -2.22 -15.99
C LYS A 169 1.92 -2.87 -15.82
N LYS A 170 1.16 -2.46 -14.81
CA LYS A 170 -0.16 -3.03 -14.54
C LYS A 170 -1.07 -2.01 -13.87
N VAL A 171 -2.31 -1.93 -14.33
CA VAL A 171 -3.37 -1.14 -13.70
C VAL A 171 -4.60 -2.01 -13.52
N VAL A 172 -5.09 -2.10 -12.30
CA VAL A 172 -6.37 -2.71 -11.94
C VAL A 172 -7.22 -1.62 -11.27
N PRO A 173 -8.10 -0.93 -12.01
CA PRO A 173 -8.86 0.21 -11.48
C PRO A 173 -9.81 -0.14 -10.33
N ARG A 174 -10.23 -1.41 -10.27
CA ARG A 174 -11.10 -1.98 -9.25
C ARG A 174 -10.49 -3.28 -8.75
N PHE A 175 -9.75 -3.23 -7.65
CA PHE A 175 -9.06 -4.41 -7.11
C PHE A 175 -9.70 -4.90 -5.80
N LEU A 176 -9.64 -4.12 -4.73
CA LEU A 176 -10.19 -4.51 -3.44
C LEU A 176 -11.44 -3.70 -3.09
N PRO A 177 -12.37 -4.24 -2.27
CA PRO A 177 -13.40 -3.44 -1.63
C PRO A 177 -12.79 -2.31 -0.81
N TYR A 178 -13.50 -1.19 -0.67
CA TYR A 178 -12.96 0.02 -0.03
C TYR A 178 -12.81 -0.09 1.48
N THR A 179 -13.68 -0.81 2.14
CA THR A 179 -13.67 -0.90 3.61
C THR A 179 -13.89 -2.34 4.07
N THR A 180 -13.24 -2.68 5.17
CA THR A 180 -13.48 -3.96 5.87
C THR A 180 -14.83 -4.00 6.59
N LYS A 181 -15.50 -2.85 6.76
CA LYS A 181 -16.86 -2.74 7.35
C LYS A 181 -17.99 -2.97 6.33
N THR A 182 -17.72 -3.69 5.24
CA THR A 182 -18.76 -4.09 4.27
C THR A 182 -19.67 -5.16 4.88
N ARG A 183 -20.91 -5.23 4.39
CA ARG A 183 -21.87 -6.30 4.75
C ARG A 183 -21.44 -7.68 4.22
N LEU A 184 -20.37 -7.75 3.44
CA LEU A 184 -19.81 -9.00 2.96
C LEU A 184 -19.09 -9.74 4.10
N PRO A 185 -19.28 -11.07 4.23
CA PRO A 185 -18.61 -11.85 5.25
C PRO A 185 -17.09 -11.74 5.11
N GLN A 186 -16.42 -11.34 6.18
CA GLN A 186 -14.95 -11.27 6.23
C GLN A 186 -14.40 -12.69 6.47
N SER A 187 -14.35 -13.49 5.41
CA SER A 187 -13.85 -14.87 5.45
C SER A 187 -12.59 -14.99 4.61
N SER A 188 -11.55 -15.60 5.19
CA SER A 188 -10.30 -15.92 4.47
C SER A 188 -10.56 -16.81 3.23
N ARG A 189 -11.56 -17.69 3.27
CA ARG A 189 -11.95 -18.54 2.13
C ARG A 189 -12.59 -17.70 1.02
N LEU A 190 -13.46 -16.76 1.39
CA LEU A 190 -14.12 -15.86 0.44
C LEU A 190 -13.12 -14.92 -0.22
N LEU A 191 -12.15 -14.37 0.55
CA LEU A 191 -11.09 -13.54 -0.02
C LEU A 191 -10.21 -14.33 -0.99
N ARG A 192 -9.84 -15.58 -0.68
CA ARG A 192 -9.08 -16.43 -1.63
C ARG A 192 -9.84 -16.64 -2.93
N PHE A 193 -11.14 -16.90 -2.85
CA PHE A 193 -11.99 -16.99 -4.03
C PHE A 193 -12.01 -15.67 -4.80
N TYR A 194 -12.28 -14.57 -4.12
CA TYR A 194 -12.29 -13.22 -4.68
C TYR A 194 -11.00 -12.91 -5.46
N LEU A 195 -9.83 -13.20 -4.87
CA LEU A 195 -8.52 -12.92 -5.49
C LEU A 195 -8.28 -13.75 -6.77
N LYS A 196 -8.88 -14.92 -6.90
CA LYS A 196 -8.76 -15.78 -8.10
C LYS A 196 -9.66 -15.36 -9.25
N PHE A 197 -10.71 -14.58 -9.01
CA PHE A 197 -11.71 -14.24 -10.01
C PHE A 197 -11.76 -12.72 -10.27
N PRO A 198 -11.05 -12.22 -11.31
CA PRO A 198 -11.01 -10.78 -11.64
C PRO A 198 -12.39 -10.16 -11.93
N LEU A 199 -13.37 -10.97 -12.32
CA LEU A 199 -14.75 -10.50 -12.50
C LEU A 199 -15.35 -9.97 -11.19
N CYS A 200 -15.02 -10.60 -10.06
CA CYS A 200 -15.43 -10.12 -8.73
C CYS A 200 -14.82 -8.75 -8.41
N TRP A 201 -13.60 -8.50 -8.89
CA TRP A 201 -12.95 -7.19 -8.68
C TRP A 201 -13.71 -6.08 -9.38
N ARG A 202 -14.17 -6.33 -10.62
CA ARG A 202 -14.97 -5.36 -11.40
C ARG A 202 -16.29 -5.02 -10.71
N LEU A 203 -16.91 -5.97 -10.03
CA LEU A 203 -18.20 -5.79 -9.36
C LEU A 203 -18.05 -5.11 -7.99
N PHE A 204 -17.11 -5.56 -7.16
CA PHE A 204 -17.01 -5.16 -5.76
C PHE A 204 -15.80 -4.28 -5.45
N GLY A 205 -14.77 -4.23 -6.32
CA GLY A 205 -13.57 -3.45 -6.10
C GLY A 205 -13.83 -1.95 -6.20
N LYS A 206 -13.25 -1.21 -5.27
CA LYS A 206 -13.28 0.26 -5.22
C LYS A 206 -11.88 0.84 -5.02
N GLN A 207 -10.93 0.05 -4.56
CA GLN A 207 -9.51 0.41 -4.50
C GLN A 207 -8.84 -0.01 -5.81
N MET A 208 -7.89 0.78 -6.27
CA MET A 208 -7.02 0.43 -7.40
C MET A 208 -5.79 -0.36 -6.93
N LEU A 209 -5.22 -1.14 -7.84
CA LEU A 209 -3.86 -1.66 -7.74
C LEU A 209 -3.08 -1.16 -8.95
N ILE A 210 -1.91 -0.57 -8.72
CA ILE A 210 -1.00 -0.13 -9.78
C ILE A 210 0.37 -0.73 -9.52
N VAL A 211 1.00 -1.23 -10.58
CA VAL A 211 2.40 -1.66 -10.57
C VAL A 211 3.14 -0.81 -11.59
N ALA A 212 4.20 -0.16 -11.17
CA ALA A 212 5.04 0.63 -12.03
C ALA A 212 6.52 0.35 -11.75
N GLU A 213 7.38 0.57 -12.74
CA GLU A 213 8.81 0.23 -12.71
C GLU A 213 9.63 1.49 -12.96
N LYS A 214 10.73 1.65 -12.23
CA LYS A 214 11.69 2.73 -12.43
C LYS A 214 12.39 2.57 -13.79
N ARG A 215 12.31 3.61 -14.60
CA ARG A 215 13.08 3.75 -15.86
C ARG A 215 14.51 4.19 -15.61
#